data_e716f72e4dba4a3d07ee5590a8366999
#
_entry.id   e716f72e4dba4a3d07ee5590a8366999
#
_cell.length_a   1.000
_cell.length_b   1.000
_cell.length_c   1.000
_cell.angle_alpha   90.00
_cell.angle_beta   90.00
_cell.angle_gamma   90.00
#
_symmetry.space_group_name_H-M   'P 1'
#
loop_
_entity.id
_entity.type
_entity.pdbx_description
1 polymer ?
#
loop_
_entity_poly.entity_id
_entity_poly.type
_entity_poly.pdbx_seq_one_letter_code
_entity_poly.pdbx_strand_id
1 'polypeptide(L)' 'MDFKDRIVELRESTGMTRKEFCEYFHIPYRTVTEWERDNRHAPEYVLRLLEYYIRMEGLNNKHDDKCNSE' A
#
# COMPACT_ATOMS: atom_id res chain seq x y z
N MET A 1 -11.98 -1.50 11.05
CA MET A 1 -10.59 -1.84 10.73
C MET A 1 -9.72 -0.62 10.98
N ASP A 2 -8.63 -0.80 11.68
CA ASP A 2 -7.75 0.31 12.04
C ASP A 2 -6.98 0.83 10.85
N PHE A 3 -6.51 2.08 10.95
CA PHE A 3 -5.71 2.67 9.91
C PHE A 3 -4.48 1.79 9.57
N LYS A 4 -3.82 1.29 10.61
CA LYS A 4 -2.65 0.44 10.44
C LYS A 4 -2.99 -0.78 9.58
N ASP A 5 -4.10 -1.42 9.89
CA ASP A 5 -4.51 -2.61 9.16
C ASP A 5 -4.81 -2.28 7.70
N ARG A 6 -5.45 -1.14 7.48
CA ARG A 6 -5.80 -0.74 6.12
C ARG A 6 -4.58 -0.45 5.26
N ILE A 7 -3.61 0.26 5.82
CA ILE A 7 -2.42 0.60 5.04
C ILE A 7 -1.60 -0.65 4.73
N VAL A 8 -1.49 -1.57 5.69
CA VAL A 8 -0.79 -2.81 5.46
C VAL A 8 -1.51 -3.63 4.38
N GLU A 9 -2.82 -3.69 4.47
CA GLU A 9 -3.60 -4.44 3.50
C GLU A 9 -3.42 -3.88 2.10
N LEU A 10 -3.43 -2.56 1.96
CA LEU A 10 -3.24 -1.94 0.66
C LEU A 10 -1.87 -2.31 0.08
N ARG A 11 -0.83 -2.22 0.90
CA ARG A 11 0.51 -2.54 0.43
C ARG A 11 0.59 -4.02 0.02
N GLU A 12 0.05 -4.89 0.85
CA GLU A 12 0.13 -6.32 0.56
C GLU A 12 -0.67 -6.68 -0.67
N SER A 13 -1.72 -5.93 -0.96
CA SER A 13 -2.51 -6.22 -2.15
C SER A 13 -1.75 -5.96 -3.43
N THR A 14 -0.70 -5.14 -3.36
CA THR A 14 0.13 -4.85 -4.53
C THR A 14 1.26 -5.85 -4.71
N GLY A 15 1.55 -6.64 -3.68
CA GLY A 15 2.68 -7.56 -3.74
C GLY A 15 4.02 -6.87 -3.56
N MET A 16 4.03 -5.58 -3.27
CA MET A 16 5.28 -4.85 -3.09
C MET A 16 5.79 -4.97 -1.67
N THR A 17 7.11 -4.93 -1.53
CA THR A 17 7.71 -4.78 -0.22
C THR A 17 7.48 -3.33 0.23
N ARG A 18 7.74 -3.08 1.52
CA ARG A 18 7.58 -1.72 2.03
C ARG A 18 8.46 -0.74 1.27
N LYS A 19 9.69 -1.15 0.99
CA LYS A 19 10.62 -0.29 0.27
C LYS A 19 10.11 0.01 -1.13
N GLU A 20 9.64 -1.02 -1.83
CA GLU A 20 9.12 -0.83 -3.17
C GLU A 20 7.90 0.08 -3.17
N PHE A 21 7.03 -0.10 -2.20
CA PHE A 21 5.82 0.71 -2.09
C PHE A 21 6.20 2.17 -1.89
N CYS A 22 7.16 2.43 -1.02
CA CYS A 22 7.60 3.79 -0.76
C CYS A 22 8.18 4.44 -2.00
N GLU A 23 9.01 3.71 -2.73
CA GLU A 23 9.64 4.25 -3.92
C GLU A 23 8.62 4.50 -5.01
N TYR A 24 7.66 3.60 -5.16
CA TYR A 24 6.65 3.74 -6.20
C TYR A 24 5.78 4.97 -5.99
N PHE A 25 5.37 5.21 -4.75
CA PHE A 25 4.48 6.31 -4.44
C PHE A 25 5.20 7.58 -3.99
N HIS A 26 6.54 7.54 -3.97
CA HIS A 26 7.35 8.69 -3.53
C HIS A 26 7.03 9.10 -2.11
N ILE A 27 6.83 8.13 -1.26
CA ILE A 27 6.57 8.37 0.16
C ILE A 27 7.84 7.98 0.94
N PRO A 28 8.30 8.83 1.87
CA PRO A 28 9.47 8.46 2.66
C PRO A 28 9.25 7.12 3.36
N TYR A 29 10.27 6.28 3.33
CA TYR A 29 10.19 4.97 3.97
C TYR A 29 9.77 5.09 5.42
N ARG A 30 10.32 6.09 6.10
CA ARG A 30 10.01 6.31 7.50
C ARG A 30 8.52 6.58 7.71
N THR A 31 7.93 7.34 6.80
CA THR A 31 6.51 7.66 6.91
C THR A 31 5.66 6.41 6.84
N VAL A 32 5.92 5.54 5.86
CA VAL A 32 5.16 4.31 5.73
C VAL A 32 5.39 3.41 6.94
N THR A 33 6.63 3.36 7.43
CA THR A 33 6.94 2.57 8.61
C THR A 33 6.14 3.05 9.81
N GLU A 34 6.05 4.38 10.00
CA GLU A 34 5.28 4.94 11.10
C GLU A 34 3.81 4.59 10.98
N TRP A 35 3.29 4.63 9.76
CA TRP A 35 1.90 4.27 9.52
C TRP A 35 1.64 2.81 9.87
N GLU A 36 2.53 1.91 9.46
CA GLU A 36 2.33 0.49 9.67
C GLU A 36 2.57 0.08 11.11
N ARG A 37 3.29 0.90 11.86
CA ARG A 37 3.52 0.65 13.27
C ARG A 37 2.49 1.35 14.14
N ASP A 38 1.54 2.03 13.52
CA ASP A 38 0.46 2.73 14.21
C ASP A 38 0.96 3.89 15.06
N ASN A 39 2.14 4.43 14.72
CA ASN A 39 2.69 5.59 15.41
C ASN A 39 2.13 6.88 14.86
N ARG A 40 1.73 6.88 13.59
CA ARG A 40 1.14 8.03 12.94
C ARG A 40 0.07 7.57 11.99
N HIS A 41 -0.88 8.46 11.72
CA HIS A 41 -1.97 8.17 10.81
C HIS A 41 -2.03 9.23 9.73
N ALA A 42 -2.24 8.81 8.50
CA ALA A 42 -2.49 9.74 7.42
C ALA A 42 -3.97 10.10 7.41
N PRO A 43 -4.34 11.24 6.80
CA PRO A 43 -5.76 11.55 6.59
C PRO A 43 -6.41 10.45 5.77
N GLU A 44 -7.71 10.28 5.97
CA GLU A 44 -8.42 9.21 5.27
C GLU A 44 -8.34 9.36 3.76
N TYR A 45 -8.31 10.58 3.26
CA TYR A 45 -8.24 10.76 1.81
C TYR A 45 -6.96 10.18 1.22
N VAL A 46 -5.90 10.08 2.02
CA VAL A 46 -4.66 9.47 1.54
C VAL A 46 -4.90 7.99 1.26
N LEU A 47 -5.59 7.30 2.17
CA LEU A 47 -5.92 5.90 1.95
C LEU A 47 -6.78 5.73 0.70
N ARG A 48 -7.74 6.63 0.51
CA ARG A 48 -8.60 6.55 -0.65
C ARG A 48 -7.83 6.76 -1.94
N LEU A 49 -6.92 7.72 -1.94
CA LEU A 49 -6.11 7.99 -3.12
C LEU A 49 -5.20 6.82 -3.43
N LEU A 50 -4.60 6.23 -2.40
CA LEU A 50 -3.74 5.07 -2.61
C LEU A 50 -4.54 3.90 -3.16
N GLU A 51 -5.70 3.66 -2.61
CA GLU A 51 -6.56 2.57 -3.08
C GLU A 51 -6.98 2.81 -4.52
N TYR A 52 -7.37 4.03 -4.83
CA TYR A 52 -7.79 4.38 -6.18
C TYR A 52 -6.63 4.18 -7.16
N TYR A 53 -5.45 4.66 -6.78
CA TYR A 53 -4.28 4.55 -7.63
C TYR A 53 -3.92 3.10 -7.90
N ILE A 54 -3.93 2.30 -6.84
CA ILE A 54 -3.62 0.88 -6.95
C ILE A 54 -4.59 0.20 -7.91
N ARG A 55 -5.86 0.54 -7.79
CA ARG A 55 -6.89 -0.06 -8.61
C ARG A 55 -6.76 0.37 -10.07
N MET A 56 -6.53 1.66 -10.30
CA MET A 56 -6.46 2.19 -11.64
C MET A 56 -5.19 1.75 -12.37
N GLU A 57 -4.10 1.59 -11.64
CA GLU A 57 -2.84 1.18 -12.26
C GLU A 57 -2.72 -0.34 -12.34
N GLY A 58 -3.70 -1.06 -11.82
CA GLY A 58 -3.65 -2.51 -11.88
C GLY A 58 -2.61 -3.12 -10.98
N LEU A 59 -2.26 -2.44 -9.89
CA LEU A 59 -1.25 -2.93 -8.96
C LEU A 59 -1.79 -4.00 -8.03
N ASN A 60 -3.07 -4.17 -8.00
CA ASN A 60 -3.78 -5.08 -7.12
C ASN A 60 -3.71 -6.49 -7.70
N ASN A 61 -2.56 -7.14 -7.62
CA ASN A 61 -2.32 -8.38 -8.34
C ASN A 61 -1.95 -9.57 -7.48
N LYS A 62 -2.27 -9.53 -6.23
CA LYS A 62 -1.81 -10.58 -5.34
C LYS A 62 -2.37 -11.96 -5.66
N HIS A 63 -3.40 -12.05 -6.46
CA HIS A 63 -3.99 -13.32 -6.85
C HIS A 63 -3.73 -13.66 -8.31
N ASP A 64 -2.83 -13.07 -8.88
CA ASP A 64 -2.48 -13.44 -10.24
C ASP A 64 -1.66 -14.66 -10.28
N ASP A 65 -1.92 -14.26 -10.05
CA ASP A 65 -1.24 -14.99 -10.11
C ASP A 65 -0.66 -15.28 -10.75
N LYS A 66 -0.84 -15.24 -10.70
CA LYS A 66 -0.38 -15.52 -11.15
C LYS A 66 0.16 -15.19 -11.91
N CYS A 67 -0.10 -15.22 -11.77
CA CYS A 67 0.36 -15.03 -12.40
C CYS A 67 0.89 -14.68 -12.83
N ASN A 68 0.76 -14.85 -12.62
CA ASN A 68 1.31 -14.74 -13.02
C ASN A 68 1.93 -14.59 -13.35
N SER A 69 1.74 -14.85 -13.23
CA SER A 69 2.30 -14.96 -13.49
C SER A 69 2.89 -14.74 -13.80
N GLU A 70 2.75 -15.01 -13.73
CA GLU A 70 3.35 -15.12 -13.92
C GLU A 70 3.90 -15.04 -14.02
#